data_34edfb0c62375ae5097579e708e7d7d4
#
_entry.id   34edfb0c62375ae5097579e708e7d7d4
#
_cell.length_a   1.000
_cell.length_b   1.000
_cell.length_c   1.000
_cell.angle_alpha   90.00
_cell.angle_beta   90.00
_cell.angle_gamma   90.00
#
_symmetry.space_group_name_H-M   'P 1'
#
loop_
_entity.id
_entity.type
_entity.pdbx_description
1 polymer ?
#
loop_
_entity_poly.entity_id
_entity_poly.type
_entity_poly.pdbx_seq_one_letter_code
_entity_poly.pdbx_strand_id
1 'polypeptide(L)'
;MDTVPDLPHPGTEGPLPVVTDECIHGFPTELCDICSPRQAEVPAVPTTPTPRRTRITTDLRSTPAPARGSSSLRSPAAPELPEPRVFASLRAHHATHVDNLASIVGEGAVLAADTATPVVDVSSAETRAARAEATAPDGGSVSGHVPFTLSPDATRWDELRRGAEGARWSDAARRTRATEYVVLVVPVSAFGASVIVADQDAEADDVRFAVGPEAATNLIRRTDFTDPEMHGLELLAGPRVPFSSIAVIGVPNDRVRQQVKTLLAEHRVTGPRVAVFPPWFVPPVPEEF
;
A
#
# COMPACT_ATOMS: atom_id res chain seq x y z
N MET A 1 7.02 5.50 76.89
CA MET A 1 6.54 4.37 76.07
C MET A 1 6.58 4.87 74.60
N ASP A 2 7.74 4.73 74.00
CA ASP A 2 8.05 5.23 72.69
C ASP A 2 7.70 4.18 71.65
N THR A 3 6.76 4.49 70.78
CA THR A 3 6.40 3.66 69.63
C THR A 3 7.26 4.06 68.47
N VAL A 4 8.13 3.16 67.99
CA VAL A 4 8.96 3.26 66.79
C VAL A 4 8.07 3.06 65.56
N PRO A 5 8.13 3.92 64.52
CA PRO A 5 7.41 3.69 63.27
C PRO A 5 8.17 2.67 62.40
N ASP A 6 7.39 1.75 61.87
CA ASP A 6 7.80 0.66 60.96
C ASP A 6 8.28 1.21 59.59
N LEU A 7 9.43 0.77 59.15
CA LEU A 7 10.01 1.13 57.84
C LEU A 7 9.40 0.24 56.75
N PRO A 8 9.02 0.80 55.57
CA PRO A 8 8.51 -0.01 54.46
C PRO A 8 9.65 -0.80 53.78
N HIS A 9 9.37 -2.05 53.52
CA HIS A 9 10.22 -2.95 52.73
C HIS A 9 10.42 -2.48 51.29
N PRO A 10 11.56 -2.72 50.67
CA PRO A 10 11.82 -2.34 49.28
C PRO A 10 10.92 -3.13 48.31
N GLY A 11 10.17 -2.37 47.51
CA GLY A 11 9.26 -2.90 46.51
C GLY A 11 9.99 -3.68 45.42
N THR A 12 9.32 -4.71 44.99
CA THR A 12 9.63 -5.61 43.87
C THR A 12 9.81 -4.77 42.62
N GLU A 13 11.03 -4.78 42.03
CA GLU A 13 11.30 -4.23 40.73
C GLU A 13 10.47 -5.01 39.68
N GLY A 14 9.53 -4.33 39.07
CA GLY A 14 8.80 -4.83 37.90
C GLY A 14 9.76 -4.97 36.72
N PRO A 15 9.46 -5.84 35.76
CA PRO A 15 10.31 -6.05 34.59
C PRO A 15 10.46 -4.74 33.80
N LEU A 16 11.71 -4.38 33.49
CA LEU A 16 12.05 -3.24 32.66
C LEU A 16 11.35 -3.33 31.29
N PRO A 17 10.87 -2.22 30.70
CA PRO A 17 10.28 -2.25 29.38
C PRO A 17 11.31 -2.76 28.38
N VAL A 18 10.94 -3.80 27.63
CA VAL A 18 11.73 -4.30 26.50
C VAL A 18 11.76 -3.20 25.46
N VAL A 19 12.91 -2.56 25.30
CA VAL A 19 13.16 -1.65 24.19
C VAL A 19 13.20 -2.50 22.93
N THR A 20 12.11 -2.55 22.19
CA THR A 20 12.11 -3.13 20.86
C THR A 20 12.87 -2.16 19.95
N ASP A 21 14.04 -2.57 19.45
CA ASP A 21 14.80 -1.85 18.43
C ASP A 21 14.00 -1.81 17.13
N GLU A 22 13.11 -0.83 17.02
CA GLU A 22 12.41 -0.54 15.77
C GLU A 22 13.36 0.18 14.80
N CYS A 23 13.47 -0.33 13.58
CA CYS A 23 14.21 0.34 12.52
C CYS A 23 13.48 1.61 12.03
N ILE A 24 14.15 2.42 11.21
CA ILE A 24 13.59 3.65 10.62
C ILE A 24 12.29 3.43 9.84
N HIS A 25 12.00 2.19 9.43
CA HIS A 25 10.78 1.81 8.72
C HIS A 25 9.64 1.39 9.67
N GLY A 26 9.85 1.47 11.01
CA GLY A 26 8.84 1.15 12.02
C GLY A 26 8.60 -0.36 12.21
N PHE A 27 9.56 -1.20 11.79
CA PHE A 27 9.58 -2.65 12.05
C PHE A 27 10.64 -2.98 13.09
N PRO A 28 10.48 -4.06 13.86
CA PRO A 28 11.63 -4.68 14.50
C PRO A 28 12.70 -4.90 13.43
N THR A 29 13.95 -4.50 13.71
CA THR A 29 15.05 -4.54 12.73
C THR A 29 15.17 -5.91 12.05
N GLU A 30 14.88 -6.98 12.78
CA GLU A 30 14.92 -8.38 12.32
C GLU A 30 13.81 -8.75 11.32
N LEU A 31 12.70 -8.00 11.31
CA LEU A 31 11.53 -8.23 10.45
C LEU A 31 11.42 -7.22 9.30
N CYS A 32 12.37 -6.32 9.17
CA CYS A 32 12.40 -5.34 8.11
C CYS A 32 13.19 -5.87 6.91
N ASP A 33 12.53 -6.24 5.83
CA ASP A 33 13.18 -6.74 4.60
C ASP A 33 14.11 -5.72 3.94
N ILE A 34 14.00 -4.44 4.29
CA ILE A 34 14.88 -3.37 3.80
C ILE A 34 16.13 -3.25 4.68
N CYS A 35 15.99 -3.31 6.00
CA CYS A 35 17.12 -3.19 6.94
C CYS A 35 17.84 -4.51 7.15
N SER A 36 17.12 -5.63 7.04
CA SER A 36 17.65 -7.00 7.18
C SER A 36 17.09 -7.85 6.04
N PRO A 37 17.59 -7.68 4.80
CA PRO A 37 17.13 -8.46 3.66
C PRO A 37 17.43 -9.93 3.92
N ARG A 38 16.40 -10.77 3.85
CA ARG A 38 16.55 -12.23 3.95
C ARG A 38 17.41 -12.68 2.79
N GLN A 39 18.57 -13.25 3.10
CA GLN A 39 19.37 -13.93 2.08
C GLN A 39 18.54 -15.10 1.57
N ALA A 40 18.22 -15.09 0.26
CA ALA A 40 17.63 -16.25 -0.39
C ALA A 40 18.57 -17.45 -0.15
N GLU A 41 18.07 -18.51 0.47
CA GLU A 41 18.82 -19.76 0.59
C GLU A 41 19.15 -20.22 -0.83
N VAL A 42 20.43 -20.11 -1.18
CA VAL A 42 20.94 -20.70 -2.43
C VAL A 42 20.79 -22.19 -2.28
N PRO A 43 19.97 -22.88 -3.10
CA PRO A 43 19.83 -24.32 -3.01
C PRO A 43 21.19 -24.95 -3.23
N ALA A 44 21.62 -25.80 -2.28
CA ALA A 44 22.88 -26.52 -2.34
C ALA A 44 22.96 -27.30 -3.65
N VAL A 45 23.92 -26.95 -4.49
CA VAL A 45 24.23 -27.68 -5.72
C VAL A 45 24.65 -29.10 -5.32
N PRO A 46 23.96 -30.16 -5.76
CA PRO A 46 24.40 -31.52 -5.45
C PRO A 46 25.75 -31.78 -6.10
N THR A 47 26.75 -32.03 -5.28
CA THR A 47 28.07 -32.46 -5.73
C THR A 47 27.95 -33.86 -6.35
N THR A 48 28.03 -33.90 -7.67
CA THR A 48 28.11 -35.14 -8.44
C THR A 48 29.44 -35.87 -8.12
N PRO A 49 29.44 -37.15 -7.74
CA PRO A 49 30.68 -37.87 -7.52
C PRO A 49 31.42 -38.11 -8.84
N THR A 50 32.68 -37.82 -8.84
CA THR A 50 33.62 -38.02 -9.97
C THR A 50 33.62 -39.50 -10.40
N PRO A 51 33.39 -39.84 -11.68
CA PRO A 51 33.43 -41.22 -12.12
C PRO A 51 34.89 -41.72 -12.16
N ARG A 52 35.10 -42.80 -11.45
CA ARG A 52 36.34 -43.60 -11.43
C ARG A 52 36.62 -44.15 -12.82
N ARG A 53 37.75 -43.81 -13.39
CA ARG A 53 38.22 -44.22 -14.70
C ARG A 53 38.50 -45.73 -14.71
N THR A 54 37.60 -46.51 -15.31
CA THR A 54 37.85 -47.96 -15.60
C THR A 54 38.42 -48.07 -17.02
N ARG A 55 39.58 -48.70 -17.14
CA ARG A 55 40.18 -49.08 -18.42
C ARG A 55 39.27 -50.10 -19.12
N ILE A 56 38.83 -49.79 -20.33
CA ILE A 56 38.16 -50.74 -21.19
C ILE A 56 39.10 -51.11 -22.33
N THR A 57 39.37 -52.39 -22.42
CA THR A 57 40.09 -53.07 -23.51
C THR A 57 39.23 -53.06 -24.76
N THR A 58 39.89 -52.74 -25.87
CA THR A 58 39.37 -52.74 -27.23
C THR A 58 38.90 -54.15 -27.65
N ASP A 59 37.67 -54.26 -28.10
CA ASP A 59 37.25 -55.35 -28.99
C ASP A 59 36.50 -54.77 -30.19
N LEU A 60 37.07 -55.01 -31.37
CA LEU A 60 36.57 -54.60 -32.65
C LEU A 60 35.50 -55.63 -33.13
N ARG A 61 34.24 -55.29 -33.25
CA ARG A 61 33.39 -55.77 -34.37
C ARG A 61 31.98 -55.11 -34.32
N SER A 62 31.53 -54.79 -35.53
CA SER A 62 30.13 -54.53 -35.93
C SER A 62 29.62 -53.11 -35.76
N THR A 63 29.56 -52.41 -36.88
CA THR A 63 28.83 -51.15 -37.11
C THR A 63 27.33 -51.38 -37.04
N PRO A 64 26.59 -50.63 -36.21
CA PRO A 64 25.18 -50.32 -36.44
C PRO A 64 25.04 -48.84 -36.82
N ALA A 65 24.02 -48.56 -37.64
CA ALA A 65 23.66 -47.29 -38.21
C ALA A 65 23.48 -46.18 -37.17
N PRO A 66 23.64 -44.89 -37.55
CA PRO A 66 23.51 -43.76 -36.63
C PRO A 66 22.06 -43.59 -36.22
N ALA A 67 21.82 -43.86 -34.95
CA ALA A 67 20.60 -43.41 -34.29
C ALA A 67 20.64 -41.86 -34.29
N ARG A 68 19.67 -41.23 -34.94
CA ARG A 68 19.45 -39.78 -34.82
C ARG A 68 19.20 -39.46 -33.35
N GLY A 69 20.18 -38.90 -32.69
CA GLY A 69 20.00 -38.28 -31.40
C GLY A 69 19.04 -37.12 -31.54
N SER A 70 17.85 -37.30 -31.01
CA SER A 70 16.98 -36.17 -30.75
C SER A 70 17.59 -35.34 -29.63
N SER A 71 18.41 -34.35 -30.02
CA SER A 71 18.74 -33.26 -29.11
C SER A 71 17.42 -32.56 -28.80
N SER A 72 16.82 -32.86 -27.66
CA SER A 72 15.77 -32.05 -27.10
C SER A 72 16.39 -30.68 -26.81
N LEU A 73 16.26 -29.76 -27.77
CA LEU A 73 16.43 -28.34 -27.51
C LEU A 73 15.43 -28.04 -26.36
N ARG A 74 15.93 -27.89 -25.16
CA ARG A 74 15.14 -27.26 -24.09
C ARG A 74 14.77 -25.92 -24.63
N SER A 75 13.51 -25.77 -25.03
CA SER A 75 12.93 -24.46 -25.26
C SER A 75 13.22 -23.63 -24.00
N PRO A 76 13.71 -22.39 -24.14
CA PRO A 76 13.77 -21.49 -23.00
C PRO A 76 12.38 -21.50 -22.38
N ALA A 77 12.30 -21.67 -21.04
CA ALA A 77 11.05 -21.57 -20.33
C ALA A 77 10.37 -20.27 -20.77
N ALA A 78 9.16 -20.35 -21.25
CA ALA A 78 8.37 -19.16 -21.55
C ALA A 78 8.41 -18.27 -20.30
N PRO A 79 8.58 -16.94 -20.44
CA PRO A 79 8.52 -16.05 -19.29
C PRO A 79 7.23 -16.35 -18.55
N GLU A 80 7.38 -16.67 -17.25
CA GLU A 80 6.25 -16.94 -16.38
C GLU A 80 5.41 -15.67 -16.35
N LEU A 81 4.19 -15.74 -16.88
CA LEU A 81 3.29 -14.59 -16.86
C LEU A 81 3.02 -14.23 -15.39
N PRO A 82 3.07 -12.95 -15.04
CA PRO A 82 2.79 -12.53 -13.68
C PRO A 82 1.41 -13.07 -13.26
N GLU A 83 1.34 -13.61 -12.04
CA GLU A 83 0.08 -14.07 -11.47
C GLU A 83 -0.98 -12.96 -11.56
N PRO A 84 -2.20 -13.28 -12.01
CA PRO A 84 -3.24 -12.28 -12.17
C PRO A 84 -3.53 -11.62 -10.81
N ARG A 85 -3.51 -10.29 -10.76
CA ARG A 85 -3.83 -9.54 -9.56
C ARG A 85 -5.26 -9.85 -9.12
N VAL A 86 -5.42 -10.20 -7.84
CA VAL A 86 -6.72 -10.44 -7.22
C VAL A 86 -7.06 -9.22 -6.38
N PHE A 87 -8.19 -8.59 -6.64
CA PHE A 87 -8.64 -7.37 -5.96
C PHE A 87 -8.52 -7.47 -4.43
N ALA A 88 -8.95 -8.61 -3.84
CA ALA A 88 -8.92 -8.81 -2.40
C ALA A 88 -7.51 -8.75 -1.76
N SER A 89 -6.44 -8.92 -2.54
CA SER A 89 -5.06 -8.82 -2.06
C SER A 89 -4.48 -7.41 -2.11
N LEU A 90 -5.20 -6.47 -2.71
CA LEU A 90 -4.74 -5.09 -2.89
C LEU A 90 -4.89 -4.28 -1.61
N ARG A 91 -4.26 -3.12 -1.62
CA ARG A 91 -4.38 -2.06 -0.62
C ARG A 91 -4.92 -0.80 -1.27
N ALA A 92 -5.79 -0.13 -0.55
CA ALA A 92 -6.33 1.16 -0.92
C ALA A 92 -5.60 2.27 -0.17
N HIS A 93 -5.35 3.38 -0.83
CA HIS A 93 -4.57 4.50 -0.34
C HIS A 93 -5.42 5.78 -0.37
N HIS A 94 -5.48 6.49 0.74
CA HIS A 94 -6.16 7.77 0.85
C HIS A 94 -5.16 8.82 1.35
N ALA A 95 -4.77 9.74 0.47
CA ALA A 95 -3.89 10.85 0.83
C ALA A 95 -4.72 11.98 1.46
N THR A 96 -4.29 12.49 2.61
CA THR A 96 -4.92 13.62 3.30
C THR A 96 -3.87 14.51 3.96
N HIS A 97 -4.20 15.79 4.16
CA HIS A 97 -3.33 16.69 4.91
C HIS A 97 -3.19 16.23 6.37
N VAL A 98 -2.00 16.36 6.95
CA VAL A 98 -1.73 15.92 8.31
C VAL A 98 -2.67 16.57 9.35
N ASP A 99 -3.07 17.83 9.12
CA ASP A 99 -3.98 18.56 10.04
C ASP A 99 -5.41 18.01 10.03
N ASN A 100 -5.82 17.30 8.98
CA ASN A 100 -7.12 16.63 8.95
C ASN A 100 -7.17 15.40 9.85
N LEU A 101 -6.00 14.87 10.24
CA LEU A 101 -5.91 13.62 10.97
C LEU A 101 -6.56 13.70 12.36
N ALA A 102 -6.50 14.86 13.03
CA ALA A 102 -7.13 15.06 14.33
C ALA A 102 -8.66 14.88 14.25
N SER A 103 -9.30 15.43 13.23
CA SER A 103 -10.71 15.28 12.94
C SER A 103 -11.06 13.82 12.61
N ILE A 104 -10.28 13.18 11.73
CA ILE A 104 -10.47 11.77 11.35
C ILE A 104 -10.38 10.84 12.56
N VAL A 105 -9.43 11.07 13.45
CA VAL A 105 -9.26 10.29 14.69
C VAL A 105 -10.39 10.58 15.67
N GLY A 106 -10.79 11.85 15.82
CA GLY A 106 -11.88 12.26 16.69
C GLY A 106 -13.23 11.67 16.28
N GLU A 107 -13.53 11.65 14.98
CA GLU A 107 -14.72 11.01 14.40
C GLU A 107 -14.64 9.47 14.41
N GLY A 108 -13.45 8.91 14.62
CA GLY A 108 -13.21 7.47 14.55
C GLY A 108 -13.39 6.91 13.13
N ALA A 109 -13.34 7.76 12.10
CA ALA A 109 -13.50 7.37 10.71
C ALA A 109 -13.01 8.43 9.73
N VAL A 110 -12.68 8.00 8.50
CA VAL A 110 -12.64 8.87 7.33
C VAL A 110 -14.08 9.00 6.81
N LEU A 111 -14.55 10.23 6.63
CA LEU A 111 -15.89 10.55 6.14
C LEU A 111 -15.86 10.93 4.66
N ALA A 112 -16.96 10.67 3.96
CA ALA A 112 -17.17 11.12 2.60
C ALA A 112 -17.24 12.66 2.51
N ALA A 113 -16.95 13.21 1.33
CA ALA A 113 -16.77 14.65 1.13
C ALA A 113 -18.04 15.49 1.40
N ASP A 114 -19.22 14.90 1.23
CA ASP A 114 -20.51 15.55 1.51
C ASP A 114 -20.78 15.73 3.02
N THR A 115 -20.10 14.94 3.86
CA THR A 115 -20.25 14.94 5.33
C THR A 115 -19.01 15.50 6.02
N ALA A 116 -17.84 15.34 5.41
CA ALA A 116 -16.58 15.75 6.01
C ALA A 116 -16.42 17.29 6.06
N THR A 117 -15.80 17.77 7.13
CA THR A 117 -15.38 19.18 7.27
C THR A 117 -13.87 19.24 7.47
N PRO A 118 -13.06 19.05 6.42
CA PRO A 118 -11.62 19.01 6.54
C PRO A 118 -11.06 20.39 6.92
N VAL A 119 -10.00 20.42 7.73
CA VAL A 119 -9.24 21.64 8.03
C VAL A 119 -8.54 22.17 6.76
N VAL A 120 -8.01 21.25 5.97
CA VAL A 120 -7.42 21.54 4.66
C VAL A 120 -8.16 20.72 3.61
N ASP A 121 -8.96 21.38 2.80
CA ASP A 121 -9.61 20.79 1.64
C ASP A 121 -8.70 20.95 0.41
N VAL A 122 -8.35 19.84 -0.21
CA VAL A 122 -7.45 19.82 -1.38
C VAL A 122 -8.22 19.96 -2.69
N SER A 123 -9.52 19.67 -2.71
CA SER A 123 -10.35 19.72 -3.91
C SER A 123 -10.82 21.13 -4.21
N SER A 124 -10.84 21.54 -5.49
CA SER A 124 -11.45 22.80 -5.91
C SER A 124 -12.97 22.75 -5.73
N ALA A 125 -13.62 23.93 -5.73
CA ALA A 125 -15.07 24.02 -5.68
C ALA A 125 -15.73 23.34 -6.89
N GLU A 126 -15.12 23.45 -8.06
CA GLU A 126 -15.58 22.82 -9.31
C GLU A 126 -15.52 21.28 -9.21
N THR A 127 -14.40 20.73 -8.74
CA THR A 127 -14.30 19.27 -8.52
C THR A 127 -15.31 18.76 -7.51
N ARG A 128 -15.54 19.50 -6.41
CA ARG A 128 -16.57 19.12 -5.43
C ARG A 128 -17.97 19.13 -6.04
N ALA A 129 -18.29 20.15 -6.85
CA ALA A 129 -19.57 20.23 -7.54
C ALA A 129 -19.75 19.07 -8.52
N ALA A 130 -18.76 18.80 -9.36
CA ALA A 130 -18.80 17.68 -10.30
C ALA A 130 -19.01 16.34 -9.59
N ARG A 131 -18.30 16.08 -8.48
CA ARG A 131 -18.49 14.85 -7.69
C ARG A 131 -19.84 14.77 -6.98
N ALA A 132 -20.45 15.91 -6.63
CA ALA A 132 -21.79 15.95 -6.05
C ALA A 132 -22.88 15.67 -7.08
N GLU A 133 -22.68 16.06 -8.34
CA GLU A 133 -23.58 15.81 -9.47
C GLU A 133 -23.44 14.41 -10.06
N ALA A 134 -22.21 13.86 -10.06
CA ALA A 134 -21.94 12.53 -10.59
C ALA A 134 -22.61 11.45 -9.73
N THR A 135 -23.25 10.47 -10.41
CA THR A 135 -24.00 9.40 -9.76
C THR A 135 -23.18 8.11 -9.72
N ALA A 136 -23.01 7.54 -8.54
CA ALA A 136 -22.40 6.24 -8.34
C ALA A 136 -23.40 5.08 -8.64
N PRO A 137 -22.93 3.85 -8.90
CA PRO A 137 -23.78 2.70 -9.24
C PRO A 137 -24.83 2.32 -8.19
N ASP A 138 -24.65 2.70 -6.94
CA ASP A 138 -25.62 2.47 -5.85
C ASP A 138 -26.74 3.52 -5.81
N GLY A 139 -26.70 4.50 -6.71
CA GLY A 139 -27.69 5.60 -6.81
C GLY A 139 -27.35 6.81 -5.94
N GLY A 140 -26.30 6.76 -5.13
CA GLY A 140 -25.78 7.91 -4.39
C GLY A 140 -24.91 8.82 -5.26
N SER A 141 -24.54 9.99 -4.73
CA SER A 141 -23.54 10.84 -5.38
C SER A 141 -22.14 10.28 -5.18
N VAL A 142 -21.22 10.58 -6.10
CA VAL A 142 -19.79 10.22 -5.93
C VAL A 142 -19.22 10.90 -4.68
N SER A 143 -19.65 12.12 -4.33
CA SER A 143 -19.24 12.82 -3.11
C SER A 143 -19.70 12.14 -1.81
N GLY A 144 -20.72 11.29 -1.87
CA GLY A 144 -21.21 10.47 -0.76
C GLY A 144 -20.32 9.27 -0.43
N HIS A 145 -19.19 9.12 -1.12
CA HIS A 145 -18.24 8.04 -0.93
C HIS A 145 -16.85 8.55 -0.56
N VAL A 146 -16.15 7.79 0.28
CA VAL A 146 -14.74 8.07 0.58
C VAL A 146 -13.87 7.56 -0.56
N PRO A 147 -13.11 8.43 -1.25
CA PRO A 147 -12.26 8.04 -2.36
C PRO A 147 -10.94 7.43 -1.87
N PHE A 148 -10.52 6.37 -2.55
CA PHE A 148 -9.20 5.76 -2.40
C PHE A 148 -8.61 5.52 -3.78
N THR A 149 -7.29 5.38 -3.85
CA THR A 149 -6.57 4.88 -5.01
C THR A 149 -6.05 3.46 -4.76
N LEU A 150 -5.82 2.69 -5.81
CA LEU A 150 -5.29 1.33 -5.71
C LEU A 150 -3.77 1.26 -5.89
N SER A 151 -3.15 2.41 -6.17
CA SER A 151 -1.70 2.57 -6.28
C SER A 151 -1.21 3.69 -5.35
N PRO A 152 -0.05 3.54 -4.70
CA PRO A 152 0.60 4.64 -4.00
C PRO A 152 1.15 5.72 -4.95
N ASP A 153 1.24 5.41 -6.26
CA ASP A 153 1.69 6.31 -7.32
C ASP A 153 0.54 6.75 -8.23
N ALA A 154 -0.69 6.72 -7.72
CA ALA A 154 -1.88 7.14 -8.45
C ALA A 154 -1.76 8.59 -8.97
N THR A 155 -2.32 8.82 -10.16
CA THR A 155 -2.26 10.11 -10.87
C THR A 155 -2.66 11.29 -9.99
N ARG A 156 -3.77 11.18 -9.25
CA ARG A 156 -4.21 12.25 -8.33
C ARG A 156 -3.20 12.56 -7.24
N TRP A 157 -2.57 11.54 -6.67
CA TRP A 157 -1.54 11.74 -5.67
C TRP A 157 -0.25 12.31 -6.29
N ASP A 158 0.10 11.85 -7.49
CA ASP A 158 1.27 12.39 -8.21
C ASP A 158 1.11 13.87 -8.55
N GLU A 159 -0.09 14.31 -8.94
CA GLU A 159 -0.39 15.74 -9.14
C GLU A 159 -0.22 16.56 -7.85
N LEU A 160 -0.73 16.06 -6.71
CA LEU A 160 -0.58 16.73 -5.41
C LEU A 160 0.89 16.86 -5.00
N ARG A 161 1.66 15.79 -5.10
CA ARG A 161 3.08 15.81 -4.71
C ARG A 161 3.98 16.62 -5.66
N ARG A 162 3.50 16.91 -6.88
CA ARG A 162 4.15 17.82 -7.85
C ARG A 162 3.73 19.28 -7.69
N GLY A 163 2.84 19.61 -6.78
CA GLY A 163 2.43 20.98 -6.48
C GLY A 163 1.01 21.34 -6.87
N ALA A 164 0.16 20.33 -7.13
CA ALA A 164 -1.28 20.50 -7.35
C ALA A 164 -1.62 21.48 -8.49
N GLU A 165 -0.93 21.36 -9.62
CA GLU A 165 -1.23 22.13 -10.82
C GLU A 165 -2.56 21.66 -11.45
N GLY A 166 -3.33 22.58 -12.03
CA GLY A 166 -4.59 22.26 -12.68
C GLY A 166 -5.85 22.67 -11.90
N ALA A 167 -7.00 22.69 -12.58
CA ALA A 167 -8.27 23.23 -12.08
C ALA A 167 -8.90 22.39 -10.97
N ARG A 168 -8.58 21.10 -10.89
CA ARG A 168 -9.15 20.19 -9.87
C ARG A 168 -8.70 20.49 -8.43
N TRP A 169 -7.64 21.25 -8.25
CA TRP A 169 -7.04 21.49 -6.94
C TRP A 169 -7.39 22.86 -6.37
N SER A 170 -7.55 22.90 -5.06
CA SER A 170 -7.81 24.15 -4.33
C SER A 170 -6.53 24.98 -4.19
N ASP A 171 -6.68 26.24 -3.83
CA ASP A 171 -5.56 27.09 -3.44
C ASP A 171 -4.82 26.58 -2.19
N ALA A 172 -5.51 25.88 -1.30
CA ALA A 172 -4.89 25.23 -0.15
C ALA A 172 -3.95 24.12 -0.63
N ALA A 173 -4.38 23.25 -1.55
CA ALA A 173 -3.54 22.20 -2.12
C ALA A 173 -2.28 22.75 -2.79
N ARG A 174 -2.39 23.84 -3.55
CA ARG A 174 -1.24 24.49 -4.24
C ARG A 174 -0.21 25.07 -3.27
N ARG A 175 -0.63 25.43 -2.05
CA ARG A 175 0.28 25.95 -1.00
C ARG A 175 0.86 24.87 -0.10
N THR A 176 0.34 23.66 -0.18
CA THR A 176 0.74 22.51 0.66
C THR A 176 1.86 21.73 -0.02
N ARG A 177 2.88 21.40 0.73
CA ARG A 177 3.97 20.53 0.26
C ARG A 177 3.61 19.07 0.43
N ALA A 178 4.13 18.19 -0.40
CA ALA A 178 3.93 16.75 -0.27
C ALA A 178 4.27 16.20 1.13
N THR A 179 5.25 16.81 1.81
CA THR A 179 5.66 16.44 3.17
C THR A 179 4.70 16.86 4.29
N GLU A 180 3.60 17.53 3.96
CA GLU A 180 2.52 17.89 4.89
C GLU A 180 1.30 16.95 4.77
N TYR A 181 1.41 15.94 3.90
CA TYR A 181 0.40 14.89 3.77
C TYR A 181 0.79 13.63 4.52
N VAL A 182 -0.21 12.81 4.77
CA VAL A 182 -0.10 11.41 5.18
C VAL A 182 -0.93 10.54 4.24
N VAL A 183 -0.56 9.27 4.12
CA VAL A 183 -1.29 8.30 3.30
C VAL A 183 -1.87 7.23 4.22
N LEU A 184 -3.19 7.15 4.28
CA LEU A 184 -3.92 6.14 5.04
C LEU A 184 -4.07 4.88 4.16
N VAL A 185 -3.62 3.74 4.65
CA VAL A 185 -3.62 2.48 3.90
C VAL A 185 -4.61 1.51 4.52
N VAL A 186 -5.58 1.07 3.72
CA VAL A 186 -6.63 0.15 4.12
C VAL A 186 -6.54 -1.12 3.26
N PRO A 187 -6.55 -2.33 3.83
CA PRO A 187 -6.71 -3.55 3.04
C PRO A 187 -8.05 -3.53 2.30
N VAL A 188 -8.05 -3.82 1.01
CA VAL A 188 -9.29 -3.76 0.21
C VAL A 188 -10.37 -4.70 0.76
N SER A 189 -9.97 -5.81 1.38
CA SER A 189 -10.89 -6.75 2.05
C SER A 189 -11.72 -6.11 3.18
N ALA A 190 -11.34 -4.94 3.69
CA ALA A 190 -12.07 -4.23 4.74
C ALA A 190 -13.34 -3.50 4.21
N PHE A 191 -13.47 -3.30 2.90
CA PHE A 191 -14.61 -2.57 2.33
C PHE A 191 -15.85 -3.44 2.05
N GLY A 192 -15.71 -4.77 2.11
CA GLY A 192 -16.83 -5.67 1.91
C GLY A 192 -17.32 -5.79 0.45
N ALA A 193 -18.56 -6.27 0.29
CA ALA A 193 -19.10 -6.61 -1.03
C ALA A 193 -19.65 -5.41 -1.83
N SER A 194 -19.91 -4.28 -1.17
CA SER A 194 -20.50 -3.09 -1.82
C SER A 194 -19.46 -2.08 -2.32
N VAL A 195 -18.18 -2.44 -2.29
CA VAL A 195 -17.10 -1.58 -2.81
C VAL A 195 -17.30 -1.32 -4.30
N ILE A 196 -17.07 -0.08 -4.71
CA ILE A 196 -17.15 0.36 -6.11
C ILE A 196 -15.75 0.71 -6.58
N VAL A 197 -15.37 0.27 -7.78
CA VAL A 197 -14.11 0.65 -8.43
C VAL A 197 -14.44 1.31 -9.76
N ALA A 198 -13.88 2.48 -10.00
CA ALA A 198 -13.92 3.21 -11.25
C ALA A 198 -12.60 3.02 -12.02
N ASP A 199 -12.67 2.95 -13.35
CA ASP A 199 -11.48 2.79 -14.21
C ASP A 199 -10.72 4.11 -14.42
N GLN A 200 -11.26 5.20 -13.95
CA GLN A 200 -10.67 6.55 -13.97
C GLN A 200 -11.34 7.41 -12.87
N ASP A 201 -11.18 8.73 -12.93
CA ASP A 201 -11.87 9.67 -12.03
C ASP A 201 -13.37 9.42 -12.05
N ALA A 202 -13.98 9.19 -10.89
CA ALA A 202 -15.37 8.75 -10.78
C ALA A 202 -16.40 9.82 -11.22
N GLU A 203 -15.98 11.07 -11.38
CA GLU A 203 -16.78 12.16 -11.94
C GLU A 203 -16.64 12.34 -13.45
N ALA A 204 -15.88 11.49 -14.14
CA ALA A 204 -15.71 11.57 -15.59
C ALA A 204 -16.96 11.05 -16.33
N ASP A 205 -17.29 11.67 -17.47
CA ASP A 205 -18.50 11.34 -18.26
C ASP A 205 -18.51 9.91 -18.80
N ASP A 206 -17.33 9.35 -19.11
CA ASP A 206 -17.16 8.02 -19.73
C ASP A 206 -16.63 6.96 -18.74
N VAL A 207 -16.72 7.25 -17.44
CA VAL A 207 -16.26 6.33 -16.38
C VAL A 207 -17.02 5.01 -16.40
N ARG A 208 -16.29 3.92 -16.21
CA ARG A 208 -16.86 2.58 -16.04
C ARG A 208 -16.66 2.13 -14.61
N PHE A 209 -17.76 1.70 -14.02
CA PHE A 209 -17.77 1.20 -12.66
C PHE A 209 -17.85 -0.34 -12.60
N ALA A 210 -17.22 -0.88 -11.58
CA ALA A 210 -17.35 -2.27 -11.16
C ALA A 210 -17.80 -2.32 -9.70
N VAL A 211 -18.87 -3.05 -9.40
CA VAL A 211 -19.40 -3.18 -8.04
C VAL A 211 -19.07 -4.58 -7.49
N GLY A 212 -18.42 -4.59 -6.34
CA GLY A 212 -18.00 -5.79 -5.65
C GLY A 212 -16.67 -6.37 -6.13
N PRO A 213 -16.09 -7.29 -5.34
CA PRO A 213 -14.71 -7.77 -5.53
C PRO A 213 -14.48 -8.52 -6.85
N GLU A 214 -15.48 -9.28 -7.33
CA GLU A 214 -15.36 -10.03 -8.57
C GLU A 214 -15.35 -9.10 -9.79
N ALA A 215 -16.31 -8.17 -9.87
CA ALA A 215 -16.38 -7.20 -10.95
C ALA A 215 -15.14 -6.28 -10.95
N ALA A 216 -14.66 -5.87 -9.78
CA ALA A 216 -13.43 -5.11 -9.60
C ALA A 216 -12.21 -5.89 -10.12
N THR A 217 -12.08 -7.19 -9.82
CA THR A 217 -11.02 -8.04 -10.36
C THR A 217 -11.04 -8.06 -11.89
N ASN A 218 -12.24 -8.16 -12.48
CA ASN A 218 -12.40 -8.17 -13.94
C ASN A 218 -12.08 -6.81 -14.57
N LEU A 219 -12.41 -5.71 -13.89
CA LEU A 219 -12.06 -4.35 -14.34
C LEU A 219 -10.54 -4.19 -14.33
N ILE A 220 -9.86 -4.51 -13.24
CA ILE A 220 -8.40 -4.42 -13.11
C ILE A 220 -7.69 -5.21 -14.20
N ARG A 221 -8.11 -6.44 -14.47
CA ARG A 221 -7.54 -7.26 -15.55
C ARG A 221 -7.66 -6.63 -16.93
N ARG A 222 -8.71 -5.83 -17.18
CA ARG A 222 -8.87 -5.11 -18.45
C ARG A 222 -7.97 -3.89 -18.53
N THR A 223 -7.73 -3.22 -17.40
CA THR A 223 -6.88 -2.04 -17.34
C THR A 223 -5.39 -2.39 -17.27
N ASP A 224 -5.01 -3.62 -16.90
CA ASP A 224 -3.60 -4.08 -16.84
C ASP A 224 -2.80 -3.86 -18.14
N PHE A 225 -3.47 -3.77 -19.30
CA PHE A 225 -2.81 -3.48 -20.58
C PHE A 225 -2.55 -2.00 -20.82
N THR A 226 -3.35 -1.11 -20.23
CA THR A 226 -3.29 0.33 -20.46
C THR A 226 -2.74 1.08 -19.26
N ASP A 227 -2.93 0.54 -18.05
CA ASP A 227 -2.46 1.09 -16.79
C ASP A 227 -2.04 -0.06 -15.84
N PRO A 228 -0.91 -0.74 -16.12
CA PRO A 228 -0.43 -1.87 -15.33
C PRO A 228 -0.11 -1.49 -13.87
N GLU A 229 0.19 -0.23 -13.59
CA GLU A 229 0.46 0.29 -12.25
C GLU A 229 -0.82 0.77 -11.53
N MET A 230 -1.98 0.70 -12.19
CA MET A 230 -3.29 1.12 -11.64
C MET A 230 -3.31 2.60 -11.20
N HIS A 231 -2.63 3.47 -11.94
CA HIS A 231 -2.50 4.89 -11.60
C HIS A 231 -3.83 5.65 -11.69
N GLY A 232 -4.68 5.27 -12.67
CA GLY A 232 -5.97 5.91 -12.92
C GLY A 232 -7.12 5.37 -12.09
N LEU A 233 -7.01 4.19 -11.48
CA LEU A 233 -8.13 3.54 -10.79
C LEU A 233 -8.50 4.26 -9.51
N GLU A 234 -9.81 4.52 -9.34
CA GLU A 234 -10.39 5.06 -8.12
C GLU A 234 -11.29 4.03 -7.44
N LEU A 235 -11.16 3.86 -6.12
CA LEU A 235 -12.05 3.05 -5.30
C LEU A 235 -12.93 3.97 -4.47
N LEU A 236 -14.25 3.77 -4.55
CA LEU A 236 -15.24 4.45 -3.76
C LEU A 236 -15.71 3.52 -2.64
N ALA A 237 -15.37 3.86 -1.41
CA ALA A 237 -15.89 3.19 -0.22
C ALA A 237 -17.23 3.83 0.21
N GLY A 238 -17.94 3.20 1.14
CA GLY A 238 -19.16 3.78 1.69
C GLY A 238 -18.95 5.17 2.34
N PRO A 239 -20.00 5.81 2.84
CA PRO A 239 -19.93 7.20 3.32
C PRO A 239 -18.99 7.38 4.53
N ARG A 240 -18.61 6.28 5.15
CA ARG A 240 -17.76 6.26 6.34
C ARG A 240 -16.83 5.04 6.32
N VAL A 241 -15.52 5.26 6.45
CA VAL A 241 -14.53 4.20 6.60
C VAL A 241 -13.98 4.24 8.02
N PRO A 242 -14.23 3.21 8.86
CA PRO A 242 -13.79 3.20 10.25
C PRO A 242 -12.27 3.37 10.36
N PHE A 243 -11.82 4.19 11.31
CA PHE A 243 -10.39 4.39 11.56
C PHE A 243 -9.66 3.07 11.90
N SER A 244 -10.36 2.15 12.54
CA SER A 244 -9.86 0.81 12.87
C SER A 244 -9.56 -0.07 11.63
N SER A 245 -10.08 0.30 10.46
CA SER A 245 -9.76 -0.38 9.19
C SER A 245 -8.42 0.07 8.60
N ILE A 246 -7.84 1.17 9.10
CA ILE A 246 -6.55 1.67 8.63
C ILE A 246 -5.45 0.79 9.23
N ALA A 247 -4.72 0.09 8.38
CA ALA A 247 -3.62 -0.77 8.79
C ALA A 247 -2.30 0.01 8.95
N VAL A 248 -2.07 1.01 8.07
CA VAL A 248 -0.84 1.80 8.07
C VAL A 248 -1.16 3.26 7.81
N ILE A 249 -0.45 4.15 8.50
CA ILE A 249 -0.34 5.58 8.17
C ILE A 249 1.06 5.80 7.64
N GLY A 250 1.19 5.97 6.31
CA GLY A 250 2.43 6.33 5.65
C GLY A 250 2.75 7.81 5.87
N VAL A 251 3.97 8.12 6.26
CA VAL A 251 4.42 9.49 6.53
C VAL A 251 5.75 9.78 5.83
N PRO A 252 6.04 11.06 5.48
CA PRO A 252 7.23 11.42 4.71
C PRO A 252 8.54 11.33 5.49
N ASN A 253 8.52 11.53 6.80
CA ASN A 253 9.72 11.62 7.63
C ASN A 253 9.42 11.40 9.13
N ASP A 254 10.48 11.32 9.93
CA ASP A 254 10.38 11.07 11.38
C ASP A 254 9.67 12.19 12.15
N ARG A 255 9.76 13.42 11.72
CA ARG A 255 9.07 14.54 12.37
C ARG A 255 7.55 14.34 12.27
N VAL A 256 7.03 14.04 11.08
CA VAL A 256 5.60 13.78 10.88
C VAL A 256 5.19 12.48 11.59
N ARG A 257 6.07 11.45 11.58
CA ARG A 257 5.82 10.22 12.35
C ARG A 257 5.59 10.51 13.83
N GLN A 258 6.44 11.35 14.43
CA GLN A 258 6.30 11.69 15.84
C GLN A 258 5.03 12.52 16.10
N GLN A 259 4.71 13.46 15.23
CA GLN A 259 3.47 14.25 15.29
C GLN A 259 2.24 13.34 15.27
N VAL A 260 2.17 12.39 14.34
CA VAL A 260 1.07 11.43 14.23
C VAL A 260 1.01 10.51 15.46
N LYS A 261 2.15 9.96 15.93
CA LYS A 261 2.18 9.12 17.14
C LYS A 261 1.68 9.87 18.38
N THR A 262 2.04 11.14 18.55
CA THR A 262 1.57 11.99 19.64
C THR A 262 0.06 12.18 19.56
N LEU A 263 -0.48 12.52 18.39
CA LEU A 263 -1.92 12.67 18.17
C LEU A 263 -2.69 11.38 18.51
N LEU A 264 -2.22 10.23 18.04
CA LEU A 264 -2.87 8.94 18.33
C LEU A 264 -2.86 8.63 19.83
N ALA A 265 -1.75 8.94 20.53
CA ALA A 265 -1.64 8.75 21.97
C ALA A 265 -2.59 9.67 22.76
N GLU A 266 -2.73 10.94 22.38
CA GLU A 266 -3.66 11.91 22.96
C GLU A 266 -5.12 11.43 22.87
N HIS A 267 -5.48 10.85 21.72
CA HIS A 267 -6.80 10.27 21.49
C HIS A 267 -6.95 8.83 22.01
N ARG A 268 -5.90 8.24 22.61
CA ARG A 268 -5.88 6.86 23.13
C ARG A 268 -6.21 5.81 22.06
N VAL A 269 -5.84 6.10 20.82
CA VAL A 269 -6.05 5.20 19.71
C VAL A 269 -4.83 4.31 19.54
N THR A 270 -5.07 3.01 19.58
CA THR A 270 -4.09 1.97 19.22
C THR A 270 -4.60 1.26 17.98
N GLY A 271 -3.77 1.04 17.00
CA GLY A 271 -4.19 0.29 15.81
C GLY A 271 -3.29 0.51 14.60
N PRO A 272 -3.37 1.61 13.86
CA PRO A 272 -2.58 1.75 12.65
C PRO A 272 -1.09 1.89 12.97
N ARG A 273 -0.27 1.20 12.17
CA ARG A 273 1.18 1.38 12.24
C ARG A 273 1.57 2.68 11.52
N VAL A 274 2.35 3.54 12.18
CA VAL A 274 2.89 4.76 11.57
C VAL A 274 4.26 4.43 10.97
N ALA A 275 4.36 4.42 9.65
CA ALA A 275 5.57 4.04 8.91
C ALA A 275 6.12 5.22 8.08
N VAL A 276 7.43 5.47 8.20
CA VAL A 276 8.12 6.44 7.35
C VAL A 276 8.41 5.79 6.00
N PHE A 277 7.87 6.36 4.93
CA PHE A 277 8.08 5.88 3.57
C PHE A 277 8.24 7.05 2.60
N PRO A 278 9.43 7.70 2.57
CA PRO A 278 9.71 8.89 1.77
C PRO A 278 9.39 8.76 0.26
N PRO A 279 9.58 7.58 -0.39
CA PRO A 279 9.29 7.45 -1.81
C PRO A 279 7.84 7.79 -2.20
N TRP A 280 6.87 7.61 -1.30
CA TRP A 280 5.49 8.00 -1.61
C TRP A 280 5.28 9.52 -1.70
N PHE A 281 6.20 10.32 -1.14
CA PHE A 281 6.10 11.77 -1.01
C PHE A 281 7.06 12.54 -1.92
N VAL A 282 7.81 11.83 -2.74
CA VAL A 282 8.70 12.40 -3.76
C VAL A 282 8.14 12.03 -5.13
N PRO A 283 8.00 12.98 -6.05
CA PRO A 283 7.60 12.66 -7.42
C PRO A 283 8.55 11.64 -8.03
N PRO A 284 8.06 10.64 -8.78
CA PRO A 284 8.93 9.73 -9.49
C PRO A 284 9.81 10.52 -10.47
N VAL A 285 11.07 10.14 -10.52
CA VAL A 285 12.01 10.70 -11.50
C VAL A 285 11.57 10.18 -12.87
N PRO A 286 11.37 11.04 -13.89
CA PRO A 286 11.11 10.56 -15.23
C PRO A 286 12.22 9.61 -15.67
N GLU A 287 11.87 8.43 -16.17
CA GLU A 287 12.84 7.55 -16.80
C GLU A 287 13.26 8.25 -18.10
N GLU A 288 14.54 8.67 -18.18
CA GLU A 288 15.14 9.14 -19.43
C GLU A 288 15.31 7.92 -20.35
N PHE A 289 14.48 7.85 -21.40
CA PHE A 289 14.58 6.86 -22.46
C PHE A 289 15.61 7.30 -23.50
#